data_abb07cfef201be7850b1399a06a0363d
#
_entry.id   abb07cfef201be7850b1399a06a0363d
#
_cell.length_a   1.000
_cell.length_b   1.000
_cell.length_c   1.000
_cell.angle_alpha   90.00
_cell.angle_beta   90.00
_cell.angle_gamma   90.00
#
_symmetry.space_group_name_H-M   'P 1'
#
loop_
_entity.id
_entity.type
_entity.pdbx_description
1 polymer ?
#
loop_
_entity_poly.entity_id
_entity_poly.type
_entity_poly.pdbx_seq_one_letter_code
_entity_poly.pdbx_strand_id
1 'polypeptide(L)'
;VSLGFENEILKGDIFQVISFIKYIDSVIHHTEIQTLDFIPCSINSVEIEERITRLTRNIYLFENILNQHALKQYEYIIIDCPPYLKGLTTVALTAADSVLIPIRAGQFSISALKKMYNHIVWVKENLNKRLSIEGILLTMFESNTKAWGLTKKALFENFEKDILQTVIPKSTTITEAEFYGKPTMLFDVKSSGSVAYLNLANELMN
;
A
#
# COMPACT_ATOMS: atom_id res chain seq x y z
N VAL A 1 6.04 11.81 5.35
CA VAL A 1 5.39 12.47 6.48
C VAL A 1 5.32 11.52 7.68
N SER A 2 4.70 10.34 7.58
CA SER A 2 4.52 9.41 8.71
C SER A 2 5.81 8.76 9.25
N LEU A 3 6.96 9.01 8.63
CA LEU A 3 8.29 8.53 9.06
C LEU A 3 9.22 9.68 9.48
N GLY A 4 8.70 10.90 9.66
CA GLY A 4 9.45 12.05 10.17
C GLY A 4 10.48 12.66 9.22
N PHE A 5 10.52 12.26 7.95
CA PHE A 5 11.46 12.82 6.99
C PHE A 5 10.98 14.16 6.44
N GLU A 6 11.81 15.17 6.54
CA GLU A 6 11.63 16.46 5.88
C GLU A 6 12.17 16.41 4.45
N ASN A 7 11.50 17.08 3.52
CA ASN A 7 11.81 17.03 2.08
C ASN A 7 13.23 17.46 1.72
N GLU A 8 13.90 18.22 2.57
CA GLU A 8 15.25 18.76 2.32
C GLU A 8 16.39 17.74 2.46
N ILE A 9 16.10 16.58 3.09
CA ILE A 9 17.12 15.55 3.40
C ILE A 9 17.09 14.40 2.39
N LEU A 10 16.11 14.38 1.48
CA LEU A 10 15.90 13.24 0.60
C LEU A 10 16.96 13.17 -0.52
N LYS A 11 17.66 12.03 -0.58
CA LYS A 11 18.68 11.76 -1.63
C LYS A 11 18.07 11.60 -3.03
N GLY A 12 16.78 11.39 -3.12
CA GLY A 12 16.02 11.18 -4.35
C GLY A 12 14.73 10.42 -4.07
N ASP A 13 14.03 10.05 -5.12
CA ASP A 13 12.73 9.39 -5.07
C ASP A 13 12.55 8.34 -6.16
N ILE A 14 11.46 7.57 -6.07
CA ILE A 14 11.13 6.52 -7.04
C ILE A 14 10.91 7.08 -8.46
N PHE A 15 10.46 8.34 -8.60
CA PHE A 15 10.28 8.95 -9.91
C PHE A 15 11.60 9.07 -10.67
N GLN A 16 12.70 9.37 -9.98
CA GLN A 16 14.02 9.44 -10.60
C GLN A 16 14.51 8.05 -11.05
N VAL A 17 14.14 7.00 -10.32
CA VAL A 17 14.45 5.62 -10.71
C VAL A 17 13.66 5.19 -11.94
N ILE A 18 12.32 5.36 -11.92
CA ILE A 18 11.48 5.00 -13.06
C ILE A 18 11.73 5.84 -14.30
N SER A 19 12.36 7.02 -14.12
CA SER A 19 12.80 7.91 -15.20
C SER A 19 14.21 7.61 -15.68
N PHE A 20 14.88 6.58 -15.15
CA PHE A 20 16.27 6.21 -15.46
C PHE A 20 17.31 7.32 -15.18
N ILE A 21 17.01 8.19 -14.23
CA ILE A 21 17.92 9.29 -13.80
C ILE A 21 18.86 8.79 -12.70
N LYS A 22 18.36 7.92 -11.79
CA LYS A 22 19.11 7.35 -10.67
C LYS A 22 18.96 5.85 -10.58
N TYR A 23 19.95 5.19 -9.98
CA TYR A 23 19.87 3.79 -9.58
C TYR A 23 19.05 3.68 -8.28
N ILE A 24 18.36 2.54 -8.06
CA ILE A 24 17.48 2.36 -6.92
C ILE A 24 18.21 2.42 -5.58
N ASP A 25 19.43 1.89 -5.49
CA ASP A 25 20.27 1.91 -4.29
C ASP A 25 20.60 3.34 -3.82
N SER A 26 20.71 4.29 -4.77
CA SER A 26 21.02 5.68 -4.46
C SER A 26 19.84 6.50 -3.87
N VAL A 27 18.63 5.95 -3.92
CA VAL A 27 17.40 6.60 -3.42
C VAL A 27 16.77 5.88 -2.24
N ILE A 28 17.38 4.81 -1.75
CA ILE A 28 16.97 4.13 -0.53
C ILE A 28 17.36 5.00 0.68
N HIS A 29 16.41 5.23 1.55
CA HIS A 29 16.58 5.98 2.79
C HIS A 29 16.40 5.04 3.98
N HIS A 30 17.41 5.00 4.84
CA HIS A 30 17.33 4.26 6.11
C HIS A 30 16.51 5.06 7.12
N THR A 31 15.65 4.39 7.86
CA THR A 31 14.89 5.00 8.96
C THR A 31 15.57 4.75 10.31
N GLU A 32 15.03 5.33 11.38
CA GLU A 32 15.45 5.01 12.76
C GLU A 32 15.12 3.54 13.13
N ILE A 33 14.24 2.88 12.38
CA ILE A 33 13.91 1.47 12.54
C ILE A 33 14.88 0.66 11.69
N GLN A 34 15.80 -0.08 12.31
CA GLN A 34 16.89 -0.80 11.62
C GLN A 34 16.44 -1.77 10.52
N THR A 35 15.20 -2.24 10.59
CA THR A 35 14.61 -3.21 9.62
C THR A 35 13.69 -2.54 8.60
N LEU A 36 13.61 -1.19 8.59
CA LEU A 36 12.73 -0.45 7.71
C LEU A 36 13.49 0.60 6.93
N ASP A 37 13.57 0.40 5.63
CA ASP A 37 14.01 1.41 4.68
C ASP A 37 12.80 1.90 3.84
N PHE A 38 12.92 3.05 3.21
CA PHE A 38 11.89 3.53 2.32
C PHE A 38 12.45 4.28 1.13
N ILE A 39 11.66 4.30 0.06
CA ILE A 39 11.89 5.13 -1.12
C ILE A 39 10.70 6.08 -1.25
N PRO A 40 10.93 7.40 -1.15
CA PRO A 40 9.85 8.38 -1.27
C PRO A 40 9.30 8.46 -2.69
N CYS A 41 8.10 9.01 -2.81
CA CYS A 41 7.50 9.38 -4.08
C CYS A 41 7.05 10.85 -4.00
N SER A 42 7.69 11.73 -4.78
CA SER A 42 7.40 13.16 -4.82
C SER A 42 6.76 13.53 -6.15
N ILE A 43 5.44 13.34 -6.25
CA ILE A 43 4.67 13.79 -7.41
C ILE A 43 4.08 15.15 -7.06
N ASN A 44 4.77 16.22 -7.48
CA ASN A 44 4.45 17.59 -7.08
C ASN A 44 4.21 18.55 -8.27
N SER A 45 4.17 18.03 -9.49
CA SER A 45 3.85 18.84 -10.67
C SER A 45 3.12 18.04 -11.74
N VAL A 46 2.36 18.75 -12.57
CA VAL A 46 1.61 18.16 -13.70
C VAL A 46 2.56 17.50 -14.70
N GLU A 47 3.74 18.07 -14.92
CA GLU A 47 4.74 17.53 -15.84
C GLU A 47 5.24 16.16 -15.37
N ILE A 48 5.40 15.97 -14.04
CA ILE A 48 5.79 14.69 -13.45
C ILE A 48 4.66 13.67 -13.64
N GLU A 49 3.40 14.04 -13.41
CA GLU A 49 2.25 13.15 -13.63
C GLU A 49 2.14 12.70 -15.09
N GLU A 50 2.30 13.61 -16.05
CA GLU A 50 2.30 13.28 -17.47
C GLU A 50 3.47 12.36 -17.86
N ARG A 51 4.65 12.57 -17.27
CA ARG A 51 5.82 11.74 -17.52
C ARG A 51 5.60 10.33 -16.94
N ILE A 52 5.07 10.21 -15.74
CA ILE A 52 4.68 8.93 -15.14
C ILE A 52 3.67 8.22 -16.04
N THR A 53 2.64 8.91 -16.52
CA THR A 53 1.65 8.35 -17.42
C THR A 53 2.27 7.77 -18.69
N ARG A 54 3.32 8.41 -19.23
CA ARG A 54 4.07 7.89 -20.38
C ARG A 54 4.92 6.67 -20.02
N LEU A 55 5.61 6.70 -18.88
CA LEU A 55 6.48 5.61 -18.42
C LEU A 55 5.68 4.36 -18.07
N THR A 56 4.48 4.49 -17.52
CA THR A 56 3.60 3.36 -17.17
C THR A 56 2.97 2.65 -18.37
N ARG A 57 3.25 3.08 -19.61
CA ARG A 57 2.99 2.28 -20.82
C ARG A 57 3.86 1.03 -20.88
N ASN A 58 5.05 1.07 -20.27
CA ASN A 58 5.83 -0.13 -20.01
C ASN A 58 5.30 -0.81 -18.73
N ILE A 59 4.43 -1.79 -18.90
CA ILE A 59 3.77 -2.50 -17.78
C ILE A 59 4.74 -3.29 -16.91
N TYR A 60 5.93 -3.66 -17.42
CA TYR A 60 6.98 -4.39 -16.68
C TYR A 60 8.00 -3.46 -16.02
N LEU A 61 7.73 -2.17 -15.94
CA LEU A 61 8.65 -1.16 -15.41
C LEU A 61 9.09 -1.49 -13.99
N PHE A 62 8.15 -1.80 -13.08
CA PHE A 62 8.47 -2.14 -11.70
C PHE A 62 9.06 -3.54 -11.55
N GLU A 63 8.67 -4.51 -12.34
CA GLU A 63 9.29 -5.84 -12.33
C GLU A 63 10.80 -5.74 -12.60
N ASN A 64 11.21 -4.93 -13.59
CA ASN A 64 12.60 -4.68 -13.89
C ASN A 64 13.35 -3.97 -12.75
N ILE A 65 12.68 -3.08 -12.02
CA ILE A 65 13.26 -2.37 -10.88
C ILE A 65 13.40 -3.31 -9.67
N LEU A 66 12.35 -4.08 -9.34
CA LEU A 66 12.33 -4.98 -8.20
C LEU A 66 13.33 -6.13 -8.33
N ASN A 67 13.67 -6.53 -9.55
CA ASN A 67 14.67 -7.55 -9.82
C ASN A 67 16.14 -7.07 -9.63
N GLN A 68 16.36 -5.79 -9.32
CA GLN A 68 17.72 -5.27 -9.08
C GLN A 68 18.34 -5.86 -7.81
N HIS A 69 19.65 -6.05 -7.84
CA HIS A 69 20.39 -6.73 -6.76
C HIS A 69 20.24 -6.02 -5.41
N ALA A 70 20.20 -4.69 -5.39
CA ALA A 70 20.06 -3.89 -4.18
C ALA A 70 18.78 -4.21 -3.37
N LEU A 71 17.75 -4.73 -4.01
CA LEU A 71 16.48 -5.07 -3.35
C LEU A 71 16.41 -6.50 -2.83
N LYS A 72 17.33 -7.38 -3.19
CA LYS A 72 17.33 -8.80 -2.79
C LYS A 72 17.58 -9.02 -1.29
N GLN A 73 18.03 -8.00 -0.59
CA GLN A 73 18.24 -8.06 0.87
C GLN A 73 16.94 -7.89 1.67
N TYR A 74 15.86 -7.40 1.04
CA TYR A 74 14.58 -7.19 1.71
C TYR A 74 13.71 -8.44 1.62
N GLU A 75 13.18 -8.86 2.75
CA GLU A 75 12.22 -9.96 2.83
C GLU A 75 10.85 -9.53 2.30
N TYR A 76 10.46 -8.29 2.57
CA TYR A 76 9.21 -7.67 2.10
C TYR A 76 9.47 -6.35 1.40
N ILE A 77 8.77 -6.12 0.29
CA ILE A 77 8.72 -4.83 -0.40
C ILE A 77 7.25 -4.42 -0.51
N ILE A 78 6.88 -3.33 0.17
CA ILE A 78 5.53 -2.80 0.17
C ILE A 78 5.46 -1.62 -0.80
N ILE A 79 4.55 -1.69 -1.77
CA ILE A 79 4.31 -0.62 -2.75
C ILE A 79 3.00 0.07 -2.39
N ASP A 80 3.09 1.28 -1.84
CA ASP A 80 1.92 2.13 -1.63
C ASP A 80 1.46 2.73 -2.96
N CYS A 81 0.23 2.42 -3.36
CA CYS A 81 -0.32 2.77 -4.66
C CYS A 81 -1.35 3.89 -4.57
N PRO A 82 -1.40 4.81 -5.56
CA PRO A 82 -2.47 5.79 -5.64
C PRO A 82 -3.83 5.10 -5.90
N PRO A 83 -4.97 5.74 -5.54
CA PRO A 83 -6.30 5.14 -5.64
C PRO A 83 -6.85 5.02 -7.08
N TYR A 84 -6.00 4.89 -8.08
CA TYR A 84 -6.37 4.76 -9.50
C TYR A 84 -6.16 3.32 -9.96
N LEU A 85 -7.08 2.81 -10.80
CA LEU A 85 -7.00 1.45 -11.34
C LEU A 85 -6.06 1.31 -12.56
N LYS A 86 -5.52 2.40 -13.08
CA LYS A 86 -4.67 2.42 -14.28
C LYS A 86 -3.29 3.00 -13.99
N GLY A 87 -2.38 2.92 -14.94
CA GLY A 87 -1.05 3.48 -14.83
C GLY A 87 -0.22 2.80 -13.74
N LEU A 88 0.23 3.54 -12.72
CA LEU A 88 1.11 3.03 -11.66
C LEU A 88 0.54 1.82 -10.93
N THR A 89 -0.75 1.80 -10.62
CA THR A 89 -1.38 0.66 -9.93
C THR A 89 -1.32 -0.61 -10.78
N THR A 90 -1.58 -0.52 -12.08
CA THR A 90 -1.43 -1.69 -12.97
C THR A 90 0.01 -2.17 -13.03
N VAL A 91 0.96 -1.25 -13.15
CA VAL A 91 2.40 -1.57 -13.18
C VAL A 91 2.86 -2.22 -11.87
N ALA A 92 2.39 -1.72 -10.72
CA ALA A 92 2.66 -2.31 -9.41
C ALA A 92 2.08 -3.72 -9.29
N LEU A 93 0.81 -3.94 -9.65
CA LEU A 93 0.17 -5.25 -9.65
C LEU A 93 0.85 -6.25 -10.60
N THR A 94 1.42 -5.77 -11.72
CA THR A 94 2.15 -6.64 -12.65
C THR A 94 3.45 -7.17 -12.04
N ALA A 95 4.07 -6.41 -11.13
CA ALA A 95 5.31 -6.76 -10.47
C ALA A 95 5.14 -7.44 -9.10
N ALA A 96 3.98 -7.30 -8.46
CA ALA A 96 3.71 -7.79 -7.11
C ALA A 96 3.44 -9.31 -7.08
N ASP A 97 3.75 -9.94 -5.96
CA ASP A 97 3.37 -11.32 -5.66
C ASP A 97 1.96 -11.38 -5.08
N SER A 98 1.60 -10.41 -4.24
CA SER A 98 0.27 -10.31 -3.64
C SER A 98 -0.22 -8.86 -3.52
N VAL A 99 -1.52 -8.68 -3.26
CA VAL A 99 -2.16 -7.39 -3.06
C VAL A 99 -3.06 -7.39 -1.84
N LEU A 100 -2.79 -6.48 -0.90
CA LEU A 100 -3.65 -6.17 0.24
C LEU A 100 -4.59 -5.03 -0.13
N ILE A 101 -5.89 -5.20 0.11
CA ILE A 101 -6.92 -4.22 -0.28
C ILE A 101 -7.54 -3.58 0.97
N PRO A 102 -7.10 -2.40 1.41
CA PRO A 102 -7.73 -1.70 2.51
C PRO A 102 -9.08 -1.11 2.09
N ILE A 103 -10.09 -1.29 2.94
CA ILE A 103 -11.45 -0.79 2.71
C ILE A 103 -12.02 -0.23 4.01
N ARG A 104 -12.75 0.88 3.91
CA ARG A 104 -13.55 1.44 5.02
C ARG A 104 -15.04 1.16 4.83
N ALA A 105 -15.83 1.27 5.90
CA ALA A 105 -17.28 1.12 5.81
C ALA A 105 -17.91 2.15 4.84
N GLY A 106 -18.89 1.70 4.04
CA GLY A 106 -19.67 2.54 3.14
C GLY A 106 -19.99 1.90 1.78
N GLN A 107 -21.10 2.29 1.21
CA GLN A 107 -21.60 1.76 -0.07
C GLN A 107 -20.65 2.06 -1.25
N PHE A 108 -20.07 3.27 -1.28
CA PHE A 108 -19.10 3.64 -2.32
C PHE A 108 -17.84 2.79 -2.25
N SER A 109 -17.42 2.40 -1.03
CA SER A 109 -16.26 1.51 -0.83
C SER A 109 -16.51 0.13 -1.41
N ILE A 110 -17.70 -0.45 -1.27
CA ILE A 110 -18.06 -1.75 -1.88
C ILE A 110 -18.03 -1.67 -3.40
N SER A 111 -18.56 -0.59 -3.99
CA SER A 111 -18.55 -0.41 -5.44
C SER A 111 -17.13 -0.23 -5.98
N ALA A 112 -16.28 0.49 -5.25
CA ALA A 112 -14.87 0.65 -5.59
C ALA A 112 -14.12 -0.68 -5.45
N LEU A 113 -14.39 -1.45 -4.39
CA LEU A 113 -13.80 -2.77 -4.17
C LEU A 113 -14.13 -3.72 -5.34
N LYS A 114 -15.38 -3.78 -5.79
CA LYS A 114 -15.76 -4.62 -6.94
C LYS A 114 -14.98 -4.27 -8.20
N LYS A 115 -14.80 -2.98 -8.47
CA LYS A 115 -14.01 -2.51 -9.62
C LYS A 115 -12.53 -2.87 -9.47
N MET A 116 -11.96 -2.68 -8.26
CA MET A 116 -10.57 -3.03 -7.96
C MET A 116 -10.35 -4.53 -8.10
N TYR A 117 -11.23 -5.35 -7.52
CA TYR A 117 -11.17 -6.80 -7.58
C TYR A 117 -11.18 -7.30 -9.02
N ASN A 118 -12.11 -6.82 -9.85
CA ASN A 118 -12.16 -7.17 -11.27
C ASN A 118 -10.88 -6.77 -12.01
N HIS A 119 -10.28 -5.61 -11.66
CA HIS A 119 -9.01 -5.19 -12.25
C HIS A 119 -7.85 -6.10 -11.83
N ILE A 120 -7.79 -6.50 -10.56
CA ILE A 120 -6.78 -7.44 -10.06
C ILE A 120 -6.90 -8.79 -10.78
N VAL A 121 -8.12 -9.32 -10.91
CA VAL A 121 -8.37 -10.56 -11.66
C VAL A 121 -7.90 -10.42 -13.11
N TRP A 122 -8.22 -9.31 -13.76
CA TRP A 122 -7.77 -9.06 -15.13
C TRP A 122 -6.24 -9.00 -15.23
N VAL A 123 -5.54 -8.33 -14.30
CA VAL A 123 -4.08 -8.31 -14.26
C VAL A 123 -3.53 -9.72 -14.06
N LYS A 124 -4.09 -10.49 -13.12
CA LYS A 124 -3.69 -11.88 -12.88
C LYS A 124 -3.81 -12.75 -14.11
N GLU A 125 -4.89 -12.64 -14.84
CA GLU A 125 -5.15 -13.47 -16.02
C GLU A 125 -4.30 -13.08 -17.23
N ASN A 126 -3.99 -11.79 -17.40
CA ASN A 126 -3.39 -11.26 -18.62
C ASN A 126 -1.93 -10.84 -18.49
N LEU A 127 -1.48 -10.42 -17.28
CA LEU A 127 -0.16 -9.79 -17.11
C LEU A 127 0.71 -10.53 -16.09
N ASN A 128 0.17 -10.91 -14.93
CA ASN A 128 0.92 -11.50 -13.82
C ASN A 128 0.18 -12.70 -13.22
N LYS A 129 0.43 -13.88 -13.72
CA LYS A 129 -0.23 -15.12 -13.25
C LYS A 129 0.09 -15.50 -11.80
N ARG A 130 1.19 -14.97 -11.24
CA ARG A 130 1.60 -15.20 -9.85
C ARG A 130 0.79 -14.36 -8.85
N LEU A 131 0.21 -13.24 -9.29
CA LEU A 131 -0.51 -12.31 -8.42
C LEU A 131 -1.59 -13.03 -7.62
N SER A 132 -1.56 -12.86 -6.32
CA SER A 132 -2.59 -13.34 -5.39
C SER A 132 -3.26 -12.18 -4.68
N ILE A 133 -4.48 -12.41 -4.16
CA ILE A 133 -5.09 -11.49 -3.22
C ILE A 133 -4.65 -11.93 -1.83
N GLU A 134 -3.91 -11.07 -1.14
CA GLU A 134 -3.46 -11.29 0.25
C GLU A 134 -4.64 -11.23 1.21
N GLY A 135 -5.49 -10.23 0.99
CA GLY A 135 -6.72 -10.09 1.74
C GLY A 135 -7.38 -8.73 1.59
N ILE A 136 -8.62 -8.65 2.05
CA ILE A 136 -9.38 -7.41 2.18
C ILE A 136 -9.33 -6.99 3.64
N LEU A 137 -8.64 -5.88 3.91
CA LEU A 137 -8.45 -5.33 5.25
C LEU A 137 -9.50 -4.26 5.55
N LEU A 138 -10.30 -4.49 6.58
CA LEU A 138 -11.25 -3.52 7.07
C LEU A 138 -10.55 -2.47 7.92
N THR A 139 -10.66 -1.19 7.54
CA THR A 139 -10.00 -0.07 8.21
C THR A 139 -11.01 0.96 8.70
N MET A 140 -10.57 1.82 9.65
CA MET A 140 -11.40 2.86 10.26
C MET A 140 -12.70 2.31 10.83
N PHE A 141 -12.60 1.14 11.48
CA PHE A 141 -13.75 0.41 11.99
C PHE A 141 -14.38 1.11 13.22
N GLU A 142 -15.71 1.24 13.17
CA GLU A 142 -16.54 1.72 14.29
C GLU A 142 -17.66 0.70 14.56
N SER A 143 -17.56 -0.05 15.67
CA SER A 143 -18.36 -1.25 15.95
C SER A 143 -19.89 -1.04 15.92
N ASN A 144 -20.38 0.13 16.29
CA ASN A 144 -21.80 0.38 16.55
C ASN A 144 -22.50 1.21 15.47
N THR A 145 -22.04 1.14 14.21
CA THR A 145 -22.66 1.91 13.13
C THR A 145 -23.47 1.00 12.17
N LYS A 146 -24.64 1.52 11.72
CA LYS A 146 -25.44 0.83 10.69
C LYS A 146 -24.64 0.63 9.39
N ALA A 147 -23.79 1.61 9.04
CA ALA A 147 -22.93 1.55 7.86
C ALA A 147 -21.99 0.34 7.93
N TRP A 148 -21.43 0.06 9.09
CA TRP A 148 -20.60 -1.13 9.32
C TRP A 148 -21.38 -2.42 9.09
N GLY A 149 -22.56 -2.58 9.72
CA GLY A 149 -23.38 -3.79 9.55
C GLY A 149 -23.75 -4.07 8.10
N LEU A 150 -24.11 -3.05 7.33
CA LEU A 150 -24.41 -3.15 5.90
C LEU A 150 -23.17 -3.50 5.07
N THR A 151 -22.02 -2.86 5.39
CA THR A 151 -20.75 -3.14 4.70
C THR A 151 -20.30 -4.56 4.95
N LYS A 152 -20.33 -5.03 6.21
CA LYS A 152 -19.98 -6.38 6.59
C LYS A 152 -20.81 -7.39 5.80
N LYS A 153 -22.14 -7.24 5.80
CA LYS A 153 -23.04 -8.12 5.06
C LYS A 153 -22.66 -8.20 3.57
N ALA A 154 -22.50 -7.05 2.91
CA ALA A 154 -22.14 -6.99 1.50
C ALA A 154 -20.78 -7.60 1.19
N LEU A 155 -19.79 -7.48 2.11
CA LEU A 155 -18.48 -8.09 1.97
C LEU A 155 -18.55 -9.61 2.09
N PHE A 156 -19.23 -10.14 3.12
CA PHE A 156 -19.37 -11.58 3.30
C PHE A 156 -20.15 -12.24 2.15
N GLU A 157 -21.16 -11.57 1.61
CA GLU A 157 -21.92 -12.10 0.46
C GLU A 157 -21.07 -12.23 -0.83
N ASN A 158 -20.01 -11.44 -0.99
CA ASN A 158 -19.27 -11.37 -2.27
C ASN A 158 -17.80 -11.77 -2.16
N PHE A 159 -17.16 -11.67 -0.97
CA PHE A 159 -15.70 -11.74 -0.79
C PHE A 159 -15.29 -12.50 0.48
N GLU A 160 -16.14 -13.34 1.06
CA GLU A 160 -15.93 -14.00 2.35
C GLU A 160 -14.53 -14.62 2.51
N LYS A 161 -14.03 -15.25 1.45
CA LYS A 161 -12.75 -15.97 1.46
C LYS A 161 -11.53 -15.06 1.53
N ASP A 162 -11.69 -13.81 1.11
CA ASP A 162 -10.59 -12.87 1.00
C ASP A 162 -10.58 -11.84 2.16
N ILE A 163 -11.55 -11.91 3.09
CA ILE A 163 -11.63 -10.98 4.21
C ILE A 163 -10.67 -11.41 5.31
N LEU A 164 -9.76 -10.53 5.70
CA LEU A 164 -8.88 -10.74 6.85
C LEU A 164 -9.67 -10.73 8.17
N GLN A 165 -9.18 -11.49 9.15
CA GLN A 165 -9.75 -11.52 10.50
C GLN A 165 -9.45 -10.22 11.24
N THR A 166 -8.27 -9.66 11.02
CA THR A 166 -7.84 -8.40 11.62
C THR A 166 -8.62 -7.23 11.04
N VAL A 167 -9.03 -6.33 11.92
CA VAL A 167 -9.72 -5.07 11.59
C VAL A 167 -8.97 -3.92 12.23
N ILE A 168 -8.68 -2.86 11.47
CA ILE A 168 -8.04 -1.65 12.01
C ILE A 168 -9.12 -0.69 12.52
N PRO A 169 -9.17 -0.41 13.83
CA PRO A 169 -10.17 0.49 14.39
C PRO A 169 -9.90 1.94 13.99
N LYS A 170 -10.93 2.77 14.01
CA LYS A 170 -10.77 4.22 14.01
C LYS A 170 -10.10 4.61 15.34
N SER A 171 -8.96 5.27 15.28
CA SER A 171 -8.14 5.61 16.42
C SER A 171 -7.57 7.01 16.29
N THR A 172 -7.77 7.83 17.31
CA THR A 172 -7.15 9.17 17.41
C THR A 172 -5.64 9.06 17.53
N THR A 173 -5.13 8.02 18.20
CA THR A 173 -3.70 7.77 18.36
C THR A 173 -2.99 7.56 17.02
N ILE A 174 -3.66 6.92 16.04
CA ILE A 174 -3.10 6.79 14.68
C ILE A 174 -2.95 8.18 14.05
N THR A 175 -3.98 9.02 14.15
CA THR A 175 -3.96 10.38 13.60
C THR A 175 -2.93 11.27 14.33
N GLU A 176 -2.83 11.17 15.64
CA GLU A 176 -1.85 11.91 16.45
C GLU A 176 -0.41 11.51 16.07
N ALA A 177 -0.14 10.20 15.97
CA ALA A 177 1.17 9.69 15.54
C ALA A 177 1.59 10.23 14.17
N GLU A 178 0.64 10.37 13.24
CA GLU A 178 0.86 10.94 11.91
C GLU A 178 1.31 12.41 12.00
N PHE A 179 0.70 13.23 12.88
CA PHE A 179 1.13 14.62 13.11
C PHE A 179 2.55 14.72 13.67
N TYR A 180 2.98 13.72 14.44
CA TYR A 180 4.34 13.65 14.99
C TYR A 180 5.35 12.97 14.05
N GLY A 181 4.93 12.58 12.85
CA GLY A 181 5.79 11.88 11.89
C GLY A 181 6.32 10.55 12.41
N LYS A 182 5.57 9.86 13.27
CA LYS A 182 5.98 8.58 13.89
C LYS A 182 5.01 7.46 13.56
N PRO A 183 5.51 6.25 13.31
CA PRO A 183 4.65 5.07 13.29
C PRO A 183 3.89 4.93 14.61
N THR A 184 2.60 4.59 14.55
CA THR A 184 1.73 4.49 15.73
C THR A 184 2.31 3.56 16.81
N MET A 185 2.98 2.48 16.42
CA MET A 185 3.63 1.54 17.33
C MET A 185 4.79 2.14 18.12
N LEU A 186 5.48 3.17 17.58
CA LEU A 186 6.53 3.90 18.28
C LEU A 186 5.97 5.08 19.09
N PHE A 187 4.76 5.53 18.76
CA PHE A 187 4.07 6.61 19.47
C PHE A 187 3.36 6.10 20.72
N ASP A 188 2.53 5.06 20.56
CA ASP A 188 1.86 4.36 21.68
C ASP A 188 1.62 2.89 21.33
N VAL A 189 2.51 2.02 21.81
CA VAL A 189 2.47 0.57 21.53
C VAL A 189 1.21 -0.11 22.09
N LYS A 190 0.58 0.46 23.14
CA LYS A 190 -0.60 -0.10 23.81
C LYS A 190 -1.91 0.38 23.20
N SER A 191 -1.88 1.32 22.29
CA SER A 191 -3.10 1.81 21.63
C SER A 191 -3.79 0.70 20.84
N SER A 192 -5.11 0.81 20.71
CA SER A 192 -5.89 -0.13 19.89
C SER A 192 -5.43 -0.18 18.43
N GLY A 193 -4.94 0.95 17.90
CA GLY A 193 -4.36 1.03 16.58
C GLY A 193 -3.08 0.21 16.45
N SER A 194 -2.14 0.37 17.39
CA SER A 194 -0.88 -0.37 17.40
C SER A 194 -1.10 -1.87 17.53
N VAL A 195 -1.97 -2.28 18.46
CA VAL A 195 -2.31 -3.70 18.65
C VAL A 195 -2.93 -4.28 17.37
N ALA A 196 -3.83 -3.53 16.70
CA ALA A 196 -4.45 -3.99 15.47
C ALA A 196 -3.43 -4.17 14.33
N TYR A 197 -2.47 -3.24 14.17
CA TYR A 197 -1.40 -3.39 13.16
C TYR A 197 -0.44 -4.54 13.48
N LEU A 198 -0.14 -4.81 14.75
CA LEU A 198 0.64 -5.99 15.15
C LEU A 198 -0.10 -7.30 14.83
N ASN A 199 -1.42 -7.35 15.09
CA ASN A 199 -2.24 -8.49 14.72
C ASN A 199 -2.28 -8.69 13.20
N LEU A 200 -2.40 -7.60 12.43
CA LEU A 200 -2.33 -7.64 10.97
C LEU A 200 -1.00 -8.22 10.49
N ALA A 201 0.12 -7.74 11.04
CA ALA A 201 1.44 -8.27 10.68
C ALA A 201 1.54 -9.78 10.97
N ASN A 202 1.06 -10.21 12.14
CA ASN A 202 1.03 -11.64 12.46
C ASN A 202 0.13 -12.47 11.52
N GLU A 203 -1.02 -11.92 11.10
CA GLU A 203 -1.93 -12.61 10.18
C GLU A 203 -1.34 -12.73 8.76
N LEU A 204 -0.58 -11.72 8.31
CA LEU A 204 0.04 -11.72 6.98
C LEU A 204 1.33 -12.57 6.90
N MET A 205 1.98 -12.86 8.05
CA MET A 205 3.22 -13.63 8.10
C MET A 205 3.01 -15.13 8.38
N ASN A 206 1.77 -15.56 8.67
CA ASN A 206 1.42 -16.97 8.92
C ASN A 206 0.68 -17.59 7.74
#